data_2f6f9eb02f4133060f62b6c7576a52b1
#
_entry.id   2f6f9eb02f4133060f62b6c7576a52b1
#
_cell.length_a   1.000
_cell.length_b   1.000
_cell.length_c   1.000
_cell.angle_alpha   90.00
_cell.angle_beta   90.00
_cell.angle_gamma   90.00
#
_symmetry.space_group_name_H-M   'P 1'
#
loop_
_entity.id
_entity.type
_entity.pdbx_description
1 polymer ?
#
loop_
_entity_poly.entity_id
_entity_poly.type
_entity_poly.pdbx_seq_one_letter_code
_entity_poly.pdbx_strand_id
1 'polypeptide(L)' 'MPEHKLCVPCLFGLEGPLGNELRHMGLRGVMPENGRVRCTGTDADIARMNIRC' A
#
# COMPACT_ATOMS: atom_id res chain seq x y z
N MET A 1 -10.53 8.07 -12.70
CA MET A 1 -9.15 7.67 -12.90
C MET A 1 -8.98 6.21 -12.52
N PRO A 2 -8.23 5.45 -13.31
CA PRO A 2 -8.06 4.03 -13.00
C PRO A 2 -7.23 3.86 -11.73
N GLU A 3 -7.63 2.88 -10.94
CA GLU A 3 -6.89 2.51 -9.74
C GLU A 3 -5.94 1.37 -10.07
N HIS A 4 -4.81 1.37 -9.42
CA HIS A 4 -3.78 0.34 -9.60
C HIS A 4 -3.62 -0.45 -8.32
N LYS A 5 -3.39 -1.74 -8.47
CA LYS A 5 -3.08 -2.59 -7.32
C LYS A 5 -1.61 -2.41 -6.97
N LEU A 6 -1.37 -2.07 -5.72
CA LEU A 6 -0.03 -1.81 -5.23
C LEU A 6 0.36 -2.86 -4.21
N CYS A 7 1.64 -3.08 -4.10
CA CYS A 7 2.19 -4.09 -3.22
C CYS A 7 3.41 -3.50 -2.53
N VAL A 8 3.36 -3.38 -1.21
CA VAL A 8 4.44 -2.76 -0.44
C VAL A 8 5.12 -3.82 0.41
N PRO A 9 6.35 -4.20 0.07
CA PRO A 9 7.06 -5.18 0.87
C PRO A 9 7.47 -4.60 2.22
N CYS A 10 7.46 -5.44 3.25
CA CYS A 10 7.87 -5.02 4.57
C CYS A 10 8.41 -6.21 5.35
N LEU A 11 8.97 -5.95 6.51
CA LEU A 11 9.44 -7.01 7.38
C LEU A 11 8.26 -7.68 8.06
N PHE A 12 8.41 -8.96 8.39
CA PHE A 12 7.38 -9.68 9.12
C PHE A 12 7.08 -8.98 10.44
N GLY A 13 5.79 -8.85 10.74
CA GLY A 13 5.35 -8.18 11.95
C GLY A 13 5.05 -6.70 11.77
N LEU A 14 5.44 -6.11 10.64
CA LEU A 14 5.20 -4.70 10.37
C LEU A 14 4.00 -4.47 9.43
N GLU A 15 3.37 -5.54 8.98
CA GLU A 15 2.25 -5.43 8.04
C GLU A 15 1.10 -4.57 8.60
N GLY A 16 0.77 -4.77 9.86
CA GLY A 16 -0.29 -4.01 10.51
C GLY A 16 0.00 -2.51 10.57
N PRO A 17 1.11 -2.12 11.20
CA PRO A 17 1.48 -0.71 11.25
C PRO A 17 1.64 -0.08 9.88
N LEU A 18 2.24 -0.78 8.93
CA LEU A 18 2.42 -0.26 7.58
C LEU A 18 1.06 -0.07 6.89
N GLY A 19 0.15 -1.04 7.04
CA GLY A 19 -1.18 -0.92 6.48
C GLY A 19 -1.91 0.30 7.02
N ASN A 20 -1.75 0.57 8.32
CA ASN A 20 -2.34 1.74 8.94
C ASN A 20 -1.81 3.03 8.33
N GLU A 21 -0.50 3.10 8.12
CA GLU A 21 0.14 4.24 7.47
C GLU A 21 -0.42 4.46 6.07
N LEU A 22 -0.55 3.39 5.30
CA LEU A 22 -1.05 3.48 3.94
C LEU A 22 -2.49 4.00 3.92
N ARG A 23 -3.31 3.61 4.88
CA ARG A 23 -4.67 4.12 5.01
C ARG A 23 -4.67 5.62 5.27
N HIS A 24 -3.78 6.08 6.14
CA HIS A 24 -3.66 7.50 6.44
C HIS A 24 -3.24 8.30 5.22
N MET A 25 -2.54 7.66 4.29
CA MET A 25 -2.11 8.31 3.06
C MET A 25 -3.22 8.34 2.00
N GLY A 26 -4.38 7.78 2.32
CA GLY A 26 -5.53 7.82 1.43
C GLY A 26 -5.65 6.62 0.50
N LEU A 27 -4.86 5.60 0.70
CA LEU A 27 -4.94 4.39 -0.09
C LEU A 27 -6.12 3.54 0.33
N ARG A 28 -6.66 2.77 -0.60
CA ARG A 28 -7.84 1.94 -0.38
C ARG A 28 -7.50 0.47 -0.51
N GLY A 29 -8.39 -0.37 0.01
CA GLY A 29 -8.24 -1.81 -0.11
C GLY A 29 -6.97 -2.33 0.52
N VAL A 30 -6.54 -1.70 1.61
CA VAL A 30 -5.31 -2.08 2.30
C VAL A 30 -5.50 -3.45 2.95
N MET A 31 -4.70 -4.43 2.52
CA MET A 31 -4.76 -5.79 3.03
C MET A 31 -3.36 -6.25 3.41
N PRO A 32 -3.08 -6.34 4.71
CA PRO A 32 -1.79 -6.87 5.16
C PRO A 32 -1.66 -8.35 4.84
N GLU A 33 -0.49 -8.75 4.35
CA GLU A 33 -0.16 -10.14 4.08
C GLU A 33 1.20 -10.45 4.68
N ASN A 34 1.60 -11.71 4.57
CA ASN A 34 2.89 -12.13 5.11
C ASN A 34 4.04 -11.43 4.38
N GLY A 35 4.71 -10.53 5.08
CA GLY A 35 5.86 -9.82 4.54
C GLY A 35 5.55 -8.71 3.55
N ARG A 36 4.27 -8.35 3.39
CA ARG A 36 3.89 -7.28 2.48
C ARG A 36 2.49 -6.76 2.81
N VAL A 37 2.17 -5.62 2.25
CA VAL A 37 0.83 -5.04 2.35
C VAL A 37 0.34 -4.73 0.95
N ARG A 38 -0.85 -5.22 0.62
CA ARG A 38 -1.50 -4.91 -0.64
C ARG A 38 -2.43 -3.74 -0.46
N CYS A 39 -2.51 -2.90 -1.46
CA CYS A 39 -3.43 -1.77 -1.43
C CYS A 39 -3.77 -1.33 -2.84
N THR A 40 -4.67 -0.37 -2.95
CA THR A 40 -5.09 0.18 -4.23
C THR A 40 -4.86 1.69 -4.21
N GLY A 41 -4.32 2.22 -5.29
CA GLY A 41 -4.10 3.65 -5.38
C GLY A 41 -4.19 4.13 -6.81
N THR A 42 -4.22 5.46 -6.98
CA THR A 42 -4.25 6.08 -8.29
C THR A 42 -2.82 6.36 -8.76
N ASP A 43 -2.70 6.82 -10.02
CA ASP A 43 -1.39 7.20 -10.56
C ASP A 43 -0.74 8.27 -9.70
N ALA A 44 -1.52 9.20 -9.18
CA ALA A 44 -0.98 10.25 -8.31
C ALA A 44 -0.42 9.67 -7.02
N ASP A 45 -1.08 8.66 -6.46
CA ASP A 45 -0.60 8.00 -5.26
C ASP A 45 0.72 7.27 -5.53
N ILE A 46 0.81 6.59 -6.68
CA ILE A 46 2.03 5.88 -7.05
C ILE A 46 3.19 6.87 -7.19
N ALA A 47 2.96 7.98 -7.89
CA ALA A 47 4.01 8.98 -8.09
C ALA A 47 4.47 9.57 -6.77
N ARG A 48 3.53 9.82 -5.86
CA ARG A 48 3.85 10.44 -4.58
C ARG A 48 4.59 9.49 -3.66
N MET A 49 4.23 8.21 -3.69
CA MET A 49 4.81 7.21 -2.79
C MET A 49 6.01 6.49 -3.40
N ASN A 50 6.17 6.58 -4.70
CA ASN A 50 7.25 5.91 -5.42
C ASN A 50 7.24 4.40 -5.16
N ILE A 51 6.04 3.81 -5.12
CA ILE A 51 5.86 2.39 -4.84
C ILE A 51 5.36 1.68 -6.08
N ARG A 52 5.89 0.49 -6.32
CA ARG A 52 5.44 -0.38 -7.39
C ARG A 52 5.33 -1.81 -6.88
N CYS A 53 4.38 -2.51 -7.43
CA CYS A 53 4.27 -3.93 -7.18
C CYS A 53 5.17 -4.71 -8.14
#